data_836d66d294b4df727fc6f1cd9963bcf8
#
_entry.id   836d66d294b4df727fc6f1cd9963bcf8
#
_cell.length_a   1.000
_cell.length_b   1.000
_cell.length_c   1.000
_cell.angle_alpha   90.00
_cell.angle_beta   90.00
_cell.angle_gamma   90.00
#
_symmetry.space_group_name_H-M   'P 1'
#
loop_
_entity.id
_entity.type
_entity.pdbx_description
1 polymer ?
#
loop_
_entity_poly.entity_id
_entity_poly.type
_entity_poly.pdbx_seq_one_letter_code
_entity_poly.pdbx_strand_id
1 'polypeptide(L)'
;ISQFNLIYTNLNSYIEDDLKSLKETGVAIAYDFFTRWTDAYLEKVCPYVTVAILSCAHLTRQERETEMKKVHGVKVVLGTIGEDGSYVLYDDSFLYAPAVHADDVIDTMGAGDSYFAAFLCSLLETSQTGAVVEGTEDRMKERLVEAMKRGAAFAAKMCAKEGAFGYGVPVLGRTEI
;
A
#
# COMPACT_ATOMS: atom_id res chain seq x y z
N ILE A 1 -11.75 -15.73 10.02
CA ILE A 1 -11.21 -14.84 8.97
C ILE A 1 -12.35 -14.33 8.09
N SER A 2 -13.30 -15.17 7.66
CA SER A 2 -14.41 -14.82 6.76
C SER A 2 -15.33 -13.67 7.23
N GLN A 3 -15.22 -13.21 8.47
CA GLN A 3 -15.96 -12.04 8.99
C GLN A 3 -15.27 -10.68 8.65
N PHE A 4 -14.07 -10.72 8.10
CA PHE A 4 -13.32 -9.53 7.69
C PHE A 4 -13.44 -9.30 6.19
N ASN A 5 -13.38 -8.04 5.77
CA ASN A 5 -13.46 -7.65 4.36
C ASN A 5 -12.10 -7.61 3.67
N LEU A 6 -11.03 -7.44 4.46
CA LEU A 6 -9.67 -7.29 3.98
C LEU A 6 -8.66 -7.83 5.00
N ILE A 7 -7.63 -8.48 4.51
CA ILE A 7 -6.41 -8.82 5.24
C ILE A 7 -5.29 -7.97 4.64
N TYR A 8 -4.60 -7.19 5.48
CA TYR A 8 -3.34 -6.55 5.12
C TYR A 8 -2.18 -7.35 5.71
N THR A 9 -1.22 -7.67 4.88
CA THR A 9 -0.01 -8.40 5.26
C THR A 9 1.17 -7.94 4.41
N ASN A 10 2.35 -8.44 4.70
CA ASN A 10 3.57 -8.04 4.03
C ASN A 10 4.60 -9.18 3.99
N LEU A 11 5.67 -8.95 3.25
CA LEU A 11 6.74 -9.91 3.01
C LEU A 11 7.50 -10.33 4.30
N ASN A 12 7.43 -9.56 5.39
CA ASN A 12 8.06 -9.92 6.66
C ASN A 12 7.14 -10.81 7.54
N SER A 13 5.93 -11.09 7.09
CA SER A 13 4.98 -11.97 7.81
C SER A 13 5.26 -13.44 7.56
N TYR A 14 6.01 -13.79 6.51
CA TYR A 14 6.38 -15.18 6.14
C TYR A 14 5.18 -16.11 5.99
N ILE A 15 4.08 -15.61 5.40
CA ILE A 15 2.83 -16.38 5.24
C ILE A 15 2.52 -16.73 3.78
N GLU A 16 3.53 -16.71 2.90
CA GLU A 16 3.35 -16.93 1.46
C GLU A 16 2.68 -18.28 1.15
N ASP A 17 2.98 -19.29 1.95
CA ASP A 17 2.43 -20.64 1.78
C ASP A 17 0.96 -20.75 2.25
N ASP A 18 0.51 -19.81 3.09
CA ASP A 18 -0.87 -19.74 3.59
C ASP A 18 -1.78 -18.85 2.72
N LEU A 19 -1.24 -18.06 1.80
CA LEU A 19 -2.00 -17.10 0.98
C LEU A 19 -3.11 -17.77 0.17
N LYS A 20 -2.86 -18.98 -0.32
CA LYS A 20 -3.89 -19.76 -1.04
C LYS A 20 -5.10 -20.03 -0.16
N SER A 21 -4.87 -20.54 1.04
CA SER A 21 -5.93 -20.84 2.01
C SER A 21 -6.68 -19.60 2.45
N LEU A 22 -5.96 -18.47 2.62
CA LEU A 22 -6.56 -17.17 2.93
C LEU A 22 -7.45 -16.69 1.79
N LYS A 23 -7.01 -16.78 0.53
CA LYS A 23 -7.82 -16.41 -0.63
C LYS A 23 -9.09 -17.27 -0.75
N GLU A 24 -9.03 -18.56 -0.44
CA GLU A 24 -10.18 -19.48 -0.46
C GLU A 24 -11.28 -19.08 0.53
N THR A 25 -10.98 -18.25 1.54
CA THR A 25 -11.98 -17.67 2.45
C THR A 25 -12.85 -16.60 1.79
N GLY A 26 -12.49 -16.10 0.61
CA GLY A 26 -13.16 -15.02 -0.10
C GLY A 26 -12.78 -13.61 0.38
N VAL A 27 -11.92 -13.48 1.38
CA VAL A 27 -11.45 -12.19 1.91
C VAL A 27 -10.41 -11.58 0.96
N ALA A 28 -10.51 -10.30 0.68
CA ALA A 28 -9.50 -9.59 -0.11
C ALA A 28 -8.16 -9.56 0.63
N ILE A 29 -7.05 -9.68 -0.11
CA ILE A 29 -5.70 -9.63 0.44
C ILE A 29 -4.97 -8.44 -0.16
N ALA A 30 -4.52 -7.52 0.70
CA ALA A 30 -3.55 -6.49 0.37
C ALA A 30 -2.16 -6.94 0.84
N TYR A 31 -1.20 -6.94 -0.06
CA TYR A 31 0.16 -7.43 0.20
C TYR A 31 1.20 -6.35 -0.08
N ASP A 32 2.01 -6.02 0.92
CA ASP A 32 3.12 -5.07 0.79
C ASP A 32 4.44 -5.80 0.51
N PHE A 33 4.99 -5.54 -0.66
CA PHE A 33 6.26 -6.07 -1.13
C PHE A 33 7.46 -5.22 -0.71
N PHE A 34 7.24 -4.06 -0.07
CA PHE A 34 8.28 -3.07 0.25
C PHE A 34 9.09 -2.66 -1.01
N THR A 35 10.43 -2.77 -0.92
CA THR A 35 11.40 -2.56 -2.01
C THR A 35 12.07 -3.86 -2.47
N ARG A 36 11.59 -5.02 -1.98
CA ARG A 36 12.29 -6.30 -2.10
C ARG A 36 11.43 -7.34 -2.80
N TRP A 37 11.20 -7.17 -4.08
CA TRP A 37 10.52 -8.17 -4.90
C TRP A 37 11.45 -8.67 -6.01
N THR A 38 11.22 -9.89 -6.44
CA THR A 38 11.79 -10.50 -7.64
C THR A 38 10.65 -11.03 -8.49
N ASP A 39 10.89 -11.24 -9.79
CA ASP A 39 9.87 -11.77 -10.68
C ASP A 39 9.32 -13.11 -10.16
N ALA A 40 10.19 -14.03 -9.71
CA ALA A 40 9.78 -15.30 -9.11
C ALA A 40 8.94 -15.15 -7.84
N TYR A 41 9.21 -14.11 -7.03
CA TYR A 41 8.42 -13.83 -5.84
C TYR A 41 7.04 -13.26 -6.18
N LEU A 42 6.97 -12.37 -7.17
CA LEU A 42 5.70 -11.87 -7.69
C LEU A 42 4.86 -13.00 -8.26
N GLU A 43 5.45 -13.91 -9.07
CA GLU A 43 4.76 -15.08 -9.60
C GLU A 43 4.19 -16.00 -8.49
N LYS A 44 4.90 -16.15 -7.38
CA LYS A 44 4.44 -16.95 -6.22
C LYS A 44 3.28 -16.30 -5.49
N VAL A 45 3.29 -14.98 -5.28
CA VAL A 45 2.39 -14.26 -4.35
C VAL A 45 1.19 -13.64 -5.05
N CYS A 46 1.39 -13.00 -6.21
CA CYS A 46 0.35 -12.23 -6.90
C CYS A 46 -0.93 -12.99 -7.24
N PRO A 47 -0.90 -14.32 -7.54
CA PRO A 47 -2.14 -15.07 -7.80
C PRO A 47 -3.17 -15.02 -6.66
N TYR A 48 -2.74 -14.70 -5.44
CA TYR A 48 -3.59 -14.68 -4.25
C TYR A 48 -3.98 -13.26 -3.80
N VAL A 49 -3.35 -12.23 -4.37
CA VAL A 49 -3.44 -10.85 -3.92
C VAL A 49 -4.51 -10.07 -4.69
N THR A 50 -5.24 -9.20 -4.00
CA THR A 50 -6.22 -8.27 -4.59
C THR A 50 -5.62 -6.88 -4.80
N VAL A 51 -4.81 -6.42 -3.84
CA VAL A 51 -4.09 -5.14 -3.86
C VAL A 51 -2.63 -5.40 -3.59
N ALA A 52 -1.76 -5.10 -4.54
CA ALA A 52 -0.30 -5.12 -4.36
C ALA A 52 0.20 -3.73 -4.02
N ILE A 53 1.15 -3.66 -3.10
CA ILE A 53 1.76 -2.42 -2.63
C ILE A 53 3.27 -2.52 -2.82
N LEU A 54 3.85 -1.52 -3.48
CA LEU A 54 5.27 -1.43 -3.82
C LEU A 54 5.84 -0.09 -3.33
N SER A 55 7.03 -0.09 -2.77
CA SER A 55 7.79 1.11 -2.42
C SER A 55 8.74 1.46 -3.56
N CYS A 56 8.37 2.39 -4.43
CA CYS A 56 9.01 2.68 -5.72
C CYS A 56 9.87 3.95 -5.73
N ALA A 57 10.16 4.57 -4.57
CA ALA A 57 10.90 5.83 -4.50
C ALA A 57 12.33 5.76 -5.08
N HIS A 58 12.93 4.58 -5.10
CA HIS A 58 14.25 4.32 -5.64
C HIS A 58 14.30 4.10 -7.16
N LEU A 59 13.14 4.04 -7.81
CA LEU A 59 12.98 3.76 -9.24
C LEU A 59 12.74 5.04 -10.03
N THR A 60 13.33 5.12 -11.23
CA THR A 60 12.93 6.11 -12.22
C THR A 60 11.47 5.89 -12.65
N ARG A 61 10.87 6.89 -13.29
CA ARG A 61 9.50 6.76 -13.79
C ARG A 61 9.31 5.56 -14.72
N GLN A 62 10.25 5.34 -15.65
CA GLN A 62 10.17 4.25 -16.61
C GLN A 62 10.32 2.87 -15.95
N GLU A 63 11.26 2.74 -15.01
CA GLU A 63 11.43 1.51 -14.22
C GLU A 63 10.19 1.21 -13.40
N ARG A 64 9.61 2.20 -12.72
CA ARG A 64 8.39 2.08 -11.93
C ARG A 64 7.21 1.57 -12.76
N GLU A 65 6.95 2.18 -13.91
CA GLU A 65 5.89 1.75 -14.82
C GLU A 65 6.11 0.29 -15.28
N THR A 66 7.36 -0.09 -15.52
CA THR A 66 7.75 -1.46 -15.91
C THR A 66 7.52 -2.43 -14.74
N GLU A 67 8.01 -2.12 -13.54
CA GLU A 67 7.90 -2.98 -12.37
C GLU A 67 6.43 -3.15 -11.93
N MET A 68 5.64 -2.08 -11.91
CA MET A 68 4.21 -2.18 -11.57
C MET A 68 3.43 -3.06 -12.56
N LYS A 69 3.81 -3.06 -13.84
CA LYS A 69 3.19 -3.94 -14.85
C LYS A 69 3.58 -5.41 -14.73
N LYS A 70 4.67 -5.74 -14.04
CA LYS A 70 5.05 -7.13 -13.74
C LYS A 70 4.14 -7.79 -12.70
N VAL A 71 3.36 -6.99 -11.96
CA VAL A 71 2.43 -7.49 -10.93
C VAL A 71 1.17 -8.03 -11.63
N HIS A 72 1.29 -9.19 -12.25
CA HIS A 72 0.23 -9.78 -13.06
C HIS A 72 -0.90 -10.37 -12.22
N GLY A 73 -2.13 -10.21 -12.72
CA GLY A 73 -3.34 -10.80 -12.10
C GLY A 73 -3.85 -10.08 -10.85
N VAL A 74 -3.16 -9.04 -10.41
CA VAL A 74 -3.59 -8.19 -9.30
C VAL A 74 -4.43 -7.03 -9.85
N LYS A 75 -5.57 -6.76 -9.23
CA LYS A 75 -6.51 -5.74 -9.73
C LYS A 75 -6.05 -4.30 -9.46
N VAL A 76 -5.40 -4.07 -8.33
CA VAL A 76 -4.91 -2.74 -7.92
C VAL A 76 -3.45 -2.86 -7.52
N VAL A 77 -2.58 -2.13 -8.20
CA VAL A 77 -1.16 -2.05 -7.87
C VAL A 77 -0.84 -0.63 -7.44
N LEU A 78 -0.52 -0.43 -6.17
CA LEU A 78 -0.13 0.85 -5.60
C LEU A 78 1.39 0.95 -5.52
N GLY A 79 1.97 2.00 -6.08
CA GLY A 79 3.40 2.34 -5.98
C GLY A 79 3.59 3.67 -5.28
N THR A 80 4.22 3.69 -4.11
CA THR A 80 4.58 4.94 -3.42
C THR A 80 5.94 5.44 -3.85
N ILE A 81 6.12 6.76 -3.93
CA ILE A 81 7.34 7.43 -4.37
C ILE A 81 7.83 8.51 -3.38
N GLY A 82 7.56 8.28 -2.09
CA GLY A 82 7.98 9.18 -1.02
C GLY A 82 7.32 10.55 -1.11
N GLU A 83 8.12 11.61 -1.05
CA GLU A 83 7.65 13.00 -1.10
C GLU A 83 7.05 13.42 -2.45
N ASP A 84 7.28 12.66 -3.50
CA ASP A 84 6.69 12.90 -4.82
C ASP A 84 5.27 12.35 -4.95
N GLY A 85 4.76 11.55 -3.99
CA GLY A 85 3.39 11.04 -3.98
C GLY A 85 3.27 9.55 -4.26
N SER A 86 2.33 9.17 -5.11
CA SER A 86 2.02 7.77 -5.41
C SER A 86 1.38 7.58 -6.78
N TYR A 87 1.47 6.36 -7.27
CA TYR A 87 0.78 5.89 -8.47
C TYR A 87 -0.07 4.68 -8.14
N VAL A 88 -1.20 4.54 -8.84
CA VAL A 88 -1.97 3.30 -8.88
C VAL A 88 -2.08 2.86 -10.33
N LEU A 89 -1.73 1.60 -10.60
CA LEU A 89 -2.08 0.92 -11.85
C LEU A 89 -3.38 0.16 -11.62
N TYR A 90 -4.39 0.50 -12.40
CA TYR A 90 -5.71 -0.13 -12.41
C TYR A 90 -6.23 -0.19 -13.84
N ASP A 91 -6.59 -1.36 -14.32
CA ASP A 91 -7.12 -1.58 -15.67
C ASP A 91 -6.28 -0.89 -16.76
N ASP A 92 -4.97 -1.22 -16.78
CA ASP A 92 -3.93 -0.67 -17.66
C ASP A 92 -3.74 0.86 -17.61
N SER A 93 -4.44 1.55 -16.71
CA SER A 93 -4.35 3.00 -16.51
C SER A 93 -3.53 3.35 -15.29
N PHE A 94 -2.58 4.29 -15.44
CA PHE A 94 -1.85 4.88 -14.31
C PHE A 94 -2.58 6.11 -13.79
N LEU A 95 -2.97 6.05 -12.52
CA LEU A 95 -3.49 7.18 -11.76
C LEU A 95 -2.37 7.74 -10.89
N TYR A 96 -2.32 9.06 -10.72
CA TYR A 96 -1.32 9.73 -9.89
C TYR A 96 -1.98 10.63 -8.85
N ALA A 97 -1.42 10.64 -7.65
CA ALA A 97 -1.74 11.63 -6.63
C ALA A 97 -0.43 12.16 -6.00
N PRO A 98 -0.30 13.49 -5.85
CA PRO A 98 0.85 14.09 -5.18
C PRO A 98 0.86 13.75 -3.70
N ALA A 99 2.04 13.82 -3.07
CA ALA A 99 2.13 13.79 -1.63
C ALA A 99 1.49 15.03 -1.01
N VAL A 100 1.08 14.90 0.24
CA VAL A 100 0.73 16.04 1.09
C VAL A 100 1.98 16.35 1.92
N HIS A 101 2.49 17.57 1.78
CA HIS A 101 3.64 18.01 2.57
C HIS A 101 3.23 18.24 4.02
N ALA A 102 4.01 17.72 4.94
CA ALA A 102 3.90 18.08 6.35
C ALA A 102 4.68 19.38 6.58
N ASP A 103 4.11 20.32 7.31
CA ASP A 103 4.77 21.60 7.64
C ASP A 103 6.05 21.35 8.47
N ASP A 104 6.00 20.38 9.40
CA ASP A 104 7.11 19.95 10.22
C ASP A 104 7.28 18.43 10.12
N VAL A 105 8.31 17.96 9.41
CA VAL A 105 8.66 16.54 9.38
C VAL A 105 9.60 16.25 10.54
N ILE A 106 9.11 15.49 11.51
CA ILE A 106 9.86 15.04 12.69
C ILE A 106 10.46 13.66 12.44
N ASP A 107 9.67 12.72 11.95
CA ASP A 107 10.07 11.35 11.68
C ASP A 107 9.23 10.76 10.55
N THR A 108 9.87 10.04 9.63
CA THR A 108 9.18 9.37 8.52
C THR A 108 8.89 7.90 8.79
N MET A 109 9.26 7.39 9.97
CA MET A 109 9.00 6.00 10.35
C MET A 109 7.50 5.73 10.41
N GLY A 110 7.05 4.67 9.75
CA GLY A 110 5.63 4.30 9.66
C GLY A 110 4.79 5.17 8.72
N ALA A 111 5.39 6.12 7.98
CA ALA A 111 4.65 6.93 7.00
C ALA A 111 4.02 6.06 5.91
N GLY A 112 4.75 5.05 5.40
CA GLY A 112 4.24 4.08 4.44
C GLY A 112 3.08 3.27 5.00
N ASP A 113 3.24 2.68 6.18
CA ASP A 113 2.18 1.90 6.84
C ASP A 113 0.93 2.74 7.10
N SER A 114 1.12 4.01 7.51
CA SER A 114 0.04 4.97 7.71
C SER A 114 -0.70 5.28 6.40
N TYR A 115 0.06 5.49 5.32
CA TYR A 115 -0.50 5.69 4.00
C TYR A 115 -1.36 4.50 3.58
N PHE A 116 -0.80 3.27 3.68
CA PHE A 116 -1.48 2.05 3.26
C PHE A 116 -2.73 1.77 4.07
N ALA A 117 -2.68 1.94 5.39
CA ALA A 117 -3.83 1.79 6.26
C ALA A 117 -4.97 2.74 5.86
N ALA A 118 -4.68 4.04 5.69
CA ALA A 118 -5.69 5.02 5.31
C ALA A 118 -6.22 4.81 3.88
N PHE A 119 -5.36 4.42 2.93
CA PHE A 119 -5.74 4.06 1.57
C PHE A 119 -6.73 2.88 1.56
N LEU A 120 -6.39 1.78 2.24
CA LEU A 120 -7.22 0.58 2.30
C LEU A 120 -8.54 0.82 3.05
N CYS A 121 -8.51 1.54 4.17
CA CYS A 121 -9.71 1.95 4.89
C CYS A 121 -10.64 2.80 4.01
N SER A 122 -10.08 3.75 3.25
CA SER A 122 -10.87 4.59 2.35
C SER A 122 -11.58 3.76 1.27
N LEU A 123 -10.93 2.75 0.71
CA LEU A 123 -11.56 1.84 -0.25
C LEU A 123 -12.73 1.05 0.38
N LEU A 124 -12.58 0.61 1.63
CA LEU A 124 -13.65 -0.10 2.34
C LEU A 124 -14.82 0.83 2.70
N GLU A 125 -14.52 2.03 3.23
CA GLU A 125 -15.54 3.02 3.61
C GLU A 125 -16.37 3.53 2.44
N THR A 126 -15.78 3.63 1.25
CA THR A 126 -16.47 4.05 0.01
C THR A 126 -17.15 2.90 -0.74
N SER A 127 -17.01 1.68 -0.24
CA SER A 127 -17.64 0.49 -0.78
C SER A 127 -19.10 0.39 -0.34
N GLN A 128 -19.96 -0.09 -1.24
CA GLN A 128 -21.35 -0.40 -0.94
C GLN A 128 -21.56 -1.84 -0.44
N THR A 129 -20.64 -2.72 -0.81
CA THR A 129 -20.71 -4.16 -0.51
C THR A 129 -19.68 -4.62 0.50
N GLY A 130 -18.76 -3.72 0.91
CA GLY A 130 -17.57 -4.05 1.69
C GLY A 130 -16.42 -4.61 0.84
N ALA A 131 -16.56 -4.67 -0.48
CA ALA A 131 -15.49 -5.13 -1.36
C ALA A 131 -14.49 -4.00 -1.66
N VAL A 132 -13.20 -4.29 -1.63
CA VAL A 132 -12.13 -3.34 -1.95
C VAL A 132 -12.22 -2.88 -3.39
N VAL A 133 -12.53 -3.80 -4.32
CA VAL A 133 -12.69 -3.53 -5.75
C VAL A 133 -14.13 -3.81 -6.13
N GLU A 134 -14.89 -2.77 -6.47
CA GLU A 134 -16.30 -2.87 -6.89
C GLU A 134 -16.73 -1.68 -7.75
N GLY A 135 -17.82 -1.87 -8.47
CA GLY A 135 -18.46 -0.85 -9.29
C GLY A 135 -17.90 -0.80 -10.72
N THR A 136 -18.27 0.25 -11.45
CA THR A 136 -17.76 0.51 -12.78
C THR A 136 -16.30 0.97 -12.73
N GLU A 137 -15.59 0.86 -13.85
CA GLU A 137 -14.20 1.30 -13.98
C GLU A 137 -14.00 2.76 -13.56
N ASP A 138 -14.84 3.67 -14.07
CA ASP A 138 -14.74 5.10 -13.75
C ASP A 138 -14.95 5.36 -12.25
N ARG A 139 -15.97 4.74 -11.65
CA ARG A 139 -16.21 4.87 -10.21
C ARG A 139 -15.05 4.30 -9.39
N MET A 140 -14.46 3.19 -9.83
CA MET A 140 -13.30 2.63 -9.14
C MET A 140 -12.09 3.54 -9.24
N LYS A 141 -11.84 4.17 -10.40
CA LYS A 141 -10.77 5.17 -10.56
C LYS A 141 -10.97 6.38 -9.63
N GLU A 142 -12.19 6.88 -9.50
CA GLU A 142 -12.51 7.96 -8.55
C GLU A 142 -12.23 7.56 -7.10
N ARG A 143 -12.67 6.36 -6.69
CA ARG A 143 -12.39 5.81 -5.35
C ARG A 143 -10.90 5.64 -5.07
N LEU A 144 -10.14 5.17 -6.05
CA LEU A 144 -8.68 5.02 -5.95
C LEU A 144 -7.98 6.35 -5.76
N VAL A 145 -8.34 7.37 -6.55
CA VAL A 145 -7.78 8.73 -6.40
C VAL A 145 -8.11 9.32 -5.03
N GLU A 146 -9.34 9.16 -4.54
CA GLU A 146 -9.72 9.63 -3.20
C GLU A 146 -8.95 8.88 -2.11
N ALA A 147 -8.80 7.57 -2.24
CA ALA A 147 -8.04 6.75 -1.30
C ALA A 147 -6.55 7.16 -1.26
N MET A 148 -5.94 7.46 -2.42
CA MET A 148 -4.57 7.97 -2.50
C MET A 148 -4.41 9.31 -1.76
N LYS A 149 -5.36 10.25 -1.93
CA LYS A 149 -5.35 11.54 -1.23
C LYS A 149 -5.47 11.37 0.28
N ARG A 150 -6.35 10.48 0.75
CA ARG A 150 -6.51 10.19 2.18
C ARG A 150 -5.26 9.52 2.75
N GLY A 151 -4.66 8.59 2.01
CA GLY A 151 -3.38 7.98 2.37
C GLY A 151 -2.29 9.03 2.55
N ALA A 152 -2.12 9.92 1.56
CA ALA A 152 -1.13 10.99 1.61
C ALA A 152 -1.36 11.96 2.78
N ALA A 153 -2.61 12.36 3.03
CA ALA A 153 -2.95 13.26 4.13
C ALA A 153 -2.69 12.62 5.51
N PHE A 154 -2.96 11.32 5.65
CA PHE A 154 -2.71 10.63 6.90
C PHE A 154 -1.22 10.38 7.13
N ALA A 155 -0.46 10.00 6.11
CA ALA A 155 0.98 9.85 6.18
C ALA A 155 1.67 11.17 6.61
N ALA A 156 1.28 12.31 6.01
CA ALA A 156 1.79 13.63 6.39
C ALA A 156 1.57 13.94 7.88
N LYS A 157 0.39 13.62 8.43
CA LYS A 157 0.13 13.77 9.87
C LYS A 157 1.01 12.88 10.74
N MET A 158 1.38 11.70 10.26
CA MET A 158 2.24 10.81 11.03
C MET A 158 3.69 11.25 10.96
N CYS A 159 4.15 11.83 9.86
CA CYS A 159 5.49 12.41 9.76
C CYS A 159 5.73 13.58 10.75
N ALA A 160 4.69 14.23 11.25
CA ALA A 160 4.77 15.25 12.28
C ALA A 160 4.82 14.69 13.72
N LYS A 161 5.08 13.39 13.89
CA LYS A 161 5.14 12.71 15.19
C LYS A 161 6.44 11.94 15.33
N GLU A 162 6.99 11.92 16.55
CA GLU A 162 8.18 11.16 16.89
C GLU A 162 7.87 9.65 16.95
N GLY A 163 8.69 8.83 16.30
CA GLY A 163 8.48 7.39 16.18
C GLY A 163 7.24 7.03 15.35
N ALA A 164 7.07 5.75 15.05
CA ALA A 164 5.87 5.30 14.36
C ALA A 164 4.62 5.60 15.22
N PHE A 165 3.69 6.39 14.67
CA PHE A 165 2.42 6.76 15.31
C PHE A 165 2.53 7.55 16.63
N GLY A 166 3.68 8.12 16.98
CA GLY A 166 3.91 8.83 18.24
C GLY A 166 4.21 7.93 19.43
N TYR A 167 4.58 6.68 19.21
CA TYR A 167 4.92 5.69 20.25
C TYR A 167 6.40 5.30 20.26
N GLY A 168 7.26 6.16 19.72
CA GLY A 168 8.71 5.95 19.79
C GLY A 168 9.22 5.85 21.22
N VAL A 169 10.02 4.83 21.54
CA VAL A 169 10.70 4.70 22.83
C VAL A 169 12.18 4.90 22.60
N PRO A 170 12.87 5.79 23.36
CA PRO A 170 14.31 5.95 23.27
C PRO A 170 15.02 4.61 23.52
N VAL A 171 15.93 4.23 22.63
CA VAL A 171 16.78 3.06 22.86
C VAL A 171 17.82 3.42 23.92
N LEU A 172 17.61 2.97 25.14
CA LEU A 172 18.56 3.14 26.23
C LEU A 172 19.88 2.43 25.86
N GLY A 173 20.97 3.18 25.74
CA GLY A 173 22.32 2.63 25.60
C GLY A 173 23.02 2.82 24.25
N ARG A 174 22.48 3.59 23.30
CA ARG A 174 23.28 4.14 22.20
C ARG A 174 23.97 5.41 22.68
N THR A 175 25.20 5.26 23.19
CA THR A 175 26.17 6.36 23.18
C THR A 175 26.42 6.75 21.73
N GLU A 176 26.27 8.01 21.43
CA GLU A 176 26.63 8.61 20.14
C GLU A 176 28.08 8.17 19.81
N ILE A 177 28.25 7.57 18.62
CA ILE A 177 29.56 7.27 18.04
C ILE A 177 29.89 8.37 17.07
#